data_72cc6c849b3da41953c95a6b8cea54fb
#
_entry.id   72cc6c849b3da41953c95a6b8cea54fb
#
_cell.length_a   1.000
_cell.length_b   1.000
_cell.length_c   1.000
_cell.angle_alpha   90.00
_cell.angle_beta   90.00
_cell.angle_gamma   90.00
#
_symmetry.space_group_name_H-M   'P 1'
#
loop_
_entity.id
_entity.type
_entity.pdbx_description
1 polymer ?
#
loop_
_entity_poly.entity_id
_entity_poly.type
_entity_poly.pdbx_seq_one_letter_code
_entity_poly.pdbx_strand_id
1 'polypeptide(L)'
;MALDALKGWTSAQKHAVAAAYLGWTLDAFDFFVLTFVMPDIAKQFDVNIPAIALALTLTLAVRPLGAFLFGRLADDYGRRPILILNILLYSLFGFATAFAPTLSVFLIARGLFGVAMGGIWGIGASLSMETVKPGARGFVSGLLQSGYPSGYLVASVAFGAVHAAFGWRGMFMVGLIPGILLALYIWLAVSESPVWQRPATVKAGKHVVHLVGVAVILSAMLAVLIRFGREEGLVYIVAAIVPLLIVAGVLTPFIRKHWKLAVYAILLMTGFNFFSHGTQDLYPTFLRVQHHFDDATVTFITVVLNVGAIVGGLFFASLSQSFGRRRTVILVALMALPVIYFWASAQTAAMLALGAFLMQICVQGAWGVVPVHLNELSPGHVRGTFAGTVYQLGNLIASINAVFQAELAESGKQFLGLQHYSLALAVVACFAALLIATMMFLGPEARNVEMGRAAPASE
;
A
#
# COMPACT_ATOMS: atom_id res chain seq x y z
N MET A 1 15.33 -23.63 -2.43
CA MET A 1 14.41 -23.03 -1.45
C MET A 1 13.19 -22.35 -2.08
N ALA A 2 13.31 -21.29 -2.90
CA ALA A 2 12.12 -20.64 -3.50
C ALA A 2 11.33 -21.58 -4.43
N LEU A 3 11.99 -22.33 -5.30
CA LEU A 3 11.36 -23.29 -6.21
C LEU A 3 10.77 -24.51 -5.49
N ASP A 4 11.30 -24.90 -4.35
CA ASP A 4 10.75 -25.99 -3.55
C ASP A 4 9.43 -25.60 -2.86
N ALA A 5 9.27 -24.30 -2.55
CA ALA A 5 8.01 -23.76 -2.03
C ALA A 5 6.84 -23.90 -3.02
N LEU A 6 7.13 -23.98 -4.34
CA LEU A 6 6.14 -24.12 -5.42
C LEU A 6 5.79 -25.57 -5.74
N LYS A 7 6.59 -26.55 -5.28
CA LYS A 7 6.36 -27.97 -5.56
C LYS A 7 5.07 -28.44 -4.89
N GLY A 8 4.22 -29.11 -5.67
CA GLY A 8 2.99 -29.71 -5.18
C GLY A 8 1.84 -28.73 -4.90
N TRP A 9 1.89 -27.52 -5.45
CA TRP A 9 0.76 -26.59 -5.34
C TRP A 9 -0.44 -27.07 -6.14
N THR A 10 -1.59 -27.05 -5.48
CA THR A 10 -2.88 -27.29 -6.14
C THR A 10 -3.25 -26.13 -7.06
N SER A 11 -4.17 -26.38 -8.01
CA SER A 11 -4.71 -25.32 -8.87
C SER A 11 -5.34 -24.20 -8.05
N ALA A 12 -6.09 -24.52 -7.00
CA ALA A 12 -6.70 -23.54 -6.09
C ALA A 12 -5.67 -22.61 -5.43
N GLN A 13 -4.53 -23.17 -4.99
CA GLN A 13 -3.45 -22.37 -4.40
C GLN A 13 -2.83 -21.41 -5.41
N LYS A 14 -2.58 -21.88 -6.62
CA LYS A 14 -2.02 -21.04 -7.70
C LYS A 14 -2.96 -19.89 -8.05
N HIS A 15 -4.25 -20.18 -8.20
CA HIS A 15 -5.24 -19.16 -8.54
C HIS A 15 -5.45 -18.12 -7.42
N ALA A 16 -5.47 -18.55 -6.15
CA ALA A 16 -5.61 -17.64 -5.02
C ALA A 16 -4.42 -16.66 -4.91
N VAL A 17 -3.19 -17.19 -5.07
CA VAL A 17 -1.97 -16.36 -5.03
C VAL A 17 -1.89 -15.44 -6.25
N ALA A 18 -2.21 -15.93 -7.44
CA ALA A 18 -2.23 -15.10 -8.65
C ALA A 18 -3.27 -13.98 -8.55
N ALA A 19 -4.47 -14.25 -8.03
CA ALA A 19 -5.51 -13.24 -7.82
C ALA A 19 -5.07 -12.14 -6.85
N ALA A 20 -4.43 -12.53 -5.74
CA ALA A 20 -3.92 -11.56 -4.76
C ALA A 20 -2.79 -10.69 -5.34
N TYR A 21 -1.85 -11.29 -6.07
CA TYR A 21 -0.77 -10.58 -6.77
C TYR A 21 -1.30 -9.61 -7.83
N LEU A 22 -2.16 -10.09 -8.73
CA LEU A 22 -2.74 -9.28 -9.81
C LEU A 22 -3.64 -8.16 -9.27
N GLY A 23 -4.40 -8.44 -8.21
CA GLY A 23 -5.22 -7.43 -7.52
C GLY A 23 -4.37 -6.31 -6.96
N TRP A 24 -3.25 -6.66 -6.28
CA TRP A 24 -2.31 -5.68 -5.74
C TRP A 24 -1.55 -4.92 -6.84
N THR A 25 -1.21 -5.60 -7.95
CA THR A 25 -0.58 -4.97 -9.13
C THR A 25 -1.50 -3.94 -9.77
N LEU A 26 -2.77 -4.27 -9.96
CA LEU A 26 -3.73 -3.36 -10.57
C LEU A 26 -4.06 -2.17 -9.65
N ASP A 27 -4.18 -2.41 -8.34
CA ASP A 27 -4.34 -1.37 -7.33
C ASP A 27 -3.18 -0.35 -7.38
N ALA A 28 -1.95 -0.84 -7.42
CA ALA A 28 -0.77 0.00 -7.54
C ALA A 28 -0.70 0.74 -8.89
N PHE A 29 -1.07 0.09 -9.99
CA PHE A 29 -1.17 0.71 -11.30
C PHE A 29 -2.09 1.95 -11.25
N ASP A 30 -3.32 1.78 -10.78
CA ASP A 30 -4.32 2.86 -10.71
C ASP A 30 -3.90 4.00 -9.76
N PHE A 31 -3.14 3.68 -8.71
CA PHE A 31 -2.54 4.67 -7.82
C PHE A 31 -1.46 5.48 -8.54
N PHE A 32 -0.51 4.82 -9.18
CA PHE A 32 0.63 5.47 -9.82
C PHE A 32 0.28 6.21 -11.11
N VAL A 33 -0.79 5.84 -11.81
CA VAL A 33 -1.30 6.62 -12.95
C VAL A 33 -1.40 8.10 -12.61
N LEU A 34 -1.93 8.46 -11.45
CA LEU A 34 -2.05 9.85 -11.03
C LEU A 34 -0.69 10.56 -10.95
N THR A 35 0.34 9.89 -10.46
CA THR A 35 1.68 10.51 -10.26
C THR A 35 2.34 10.93 -11.58
N PHE A 36 2.05 10.22 -12.67
CA PHE A 36 2.57 10.55 -13.99
C PHE A 36 1.86 11.74 -14.65
N VAL A 37 0.57 11.91 -14.38
CA VAL A 37 -0.28 12.87 -15.10
C VAL A 37 -0.68 14.10 -14.28
N MET A 38 -0.11 14.28 -13.08
CA MET A 38 -0.42 15.45 -12.23
C MET A 38 -0.25 16.81 -12.93
N PRO A 39 0.83 17.06 -13.72
CA PRO A 39 1.00 18.33 -14.40
C PRO A 39 -0.13 18.62 -15.42
N ASP A 40 -0.59 17.59 -16.14
CA ASP A 40 -1.64 17.73 -17.13
C ASP A 40 -2.98 18.04 -16.49
N ILE A 41 -3.28 17.39 -15.35
CA ILE A 41 -4.49 17.63 -14.57
C ILE A 41 -4.46 19.04 -13.97
N ALA A 42 -3.31 19.48 -13.44
CA ALA A 42 -3.13 20.81 -12.89
C ALA A 42 -3.40 21.89 -13.95
N LYS A 43 -2.85 21.70 -15.16
CA LYS A 43 -3.10 22.58 -16.30
C LYS A 43 -4.57 22.57 -16.73
N GLN A 44 -5.24 21.42 -16.73
CA GLN A 44 -6.64 21.29 -17.12
C GLN A 44 -7.59 22.04 -16.19
N PHE A 45 -7.34 22.01 -14.89
CA PHE A 45 -8.19 22.63 -13.87
C PHE A 45 -7.72 24.05 -13.48
N ASP A 46 -6.66 24.56 -14.10
CA ASP A 46 -6.04 25.87 -13.79
C ASP A 46 -5.68 26.01 -12.32
N VAL A 47 -4.95 25.00 -11.80
CA VAL A 47 -4.49 24.94 -10.41
C VAL A 47 -3.01 24.57 -10.36
N ASN A 48 -2.38 24.77 -9.20
CA ASN A 48 -1.01 24.34 -8.98
C ASN A 48 -0.91 22.82 -8.72
N ILE A 49 0.29 22.25 -8.89
CA ILE A 49 0.54 20.81 -8.66
C ILE A 49 0.20 20.38 -7.22
N PRO A 50 0.51 21.14 -6.15
CA PRO A 50 0.08 20.83 -4.80
C PRO A 50 -1.42 20.57 -4.63
N ALA A 51 -2.28 21.31 -5.35
CA ALA A 51 -3.73 21.08 -5.32
C ALA A 51 -4.12 19.72 -5.89
N ILE A 52 -3.38 19.21 -6.88
CA ILE A 52 -3.59 17.85 -7.41
C ILE A 52 -2.95 16.80 -6.49
N ALA A 53 -1.81 17.11 -5.87
CA ALA A 53 -1.18 16.22 -4.89
C ALA A 53 -2.10 15.94 -3.68
N LEU A 54 -3.01 16.87 -3.36
CA LEU A 54 -4.07 16.65 -2.37
C LEU A 54 -4.93 15.42 -2.71
N ALA A 55 -5.12 15.09 -3.99
CA ALA A 55 -5.84 13.88 -4.38
C ALA A 55 -5.12 12.59 -3.97
N LEU A 56 -3.78 12.56 -3.98
CA LEU A 56 -3.00 11.44 -3.44
C LEU A 56 -3.17 11.35 -1.93
N THR A 57 -2.97 12.47 -1.23
CA THR A 57 -3.15 12.55 0.23
C THR A 57 -4.55 12.08 0.63
N LEU A 58 -5.58 12.57 -0.05
CA LEU A 58 -6.97 12.17 0.20
C LEU A 58 -7.19 10.68 -0.06
N THR A 59 -6.69 10.15 -1.18
CA THR A 59 -6.75 8.73 -1.50
C THR A 59 -6.14 7.88 -0.38
N LEU A 60 -4.96 8.25 0.11
CA LEU A 60 -4.27 7.53 1.19
C LEU A 60 -4.96 7.69 2.54
N ALA A 61 -5.45 8.89 2.86
CA ALA A 61 -6.08 9.21 4.14
C ALA A 61 -7.39 8.45 4.38
N VAL A 62 -8.16 8.14 3.33
CA VAL A 62 -9.43 7.41 3.45
C VAL A 62 -9.29 5.88 3.34
N ARG A 63 -8.13 5.36 2.95
CA ARG A 63 -7.86 3.91 2.85
C ARG A 63 -8.14 3.12 4.13
N PRO A 64 -7.86 3.62 5.36
CA PRO A 64 -8.18 2.90 6.59
C PRO A 64 -9.66 2.55 6.72
N LEU A 65 -10.54 3.42 6.23
CA LEU A 65 -11.98 3.17 6.22
C LEU A 65 -12.33 1.99 5.32
N GLY A 66 -11.76 1.99 4.12
CA GLY A 66 -11.93 0.89 3.18
C GLY A 66 -11.35 -0.43 3.71
N ALA A 67 -10.16 -0.39 4.31
CA ALA A 67 -9.53 -1.56 4.90
C ALA A 67 -10.41 -2.18 6.00
N PHE A 68 -10.96 -1.33 6.87
CA PHE A 68 -11.90 -1.78 7.90
C PHE A 68 -13.21 -2.31 7.29
N LEU A 69 -13.84 -1.55 6.42
CA LEU A 69 -15.11 -1.88 5.78
C LEU A 69 -15.03 -3.21 5.03
N PHE A 70 -14.14 -3.29 4.06
CA PHE A 70 -14.00 -4.49 3.21
C PHE A 70 -13.36 -5.66 3.96
N GLY A 71 -12.45 -5.39 4.91
CA GLY A 71 -11.91 -6.42 5.79
C GLY A 71 -13.00 -7.08 6.62
N ARG A 72 -13.88 -6.29 7.23
CA ARG A 72 -15.02 -6.80 8.01
C ARG A 72 -16.00 -7.58 7.14
N LEU A 73 -16.34 -7.05 5.96
CA LEU A 73 -17.17 -7.77 5.00
C LEU A 73 -16.54 -9.10 4.58
N ALA A 74 -15.20 -9.13 4.37
CA ALA A 74 -14.51 -10.36 4.01
C ALA A 74 -14.45 -11.38 5.15
N ASP A 75 -14.38 -10.95 6.39
CA ASP A 75 -14.49 -11.85 7.55
C ASP A 75 -15.90 -12.43 7.69
N ASP A 76 -16.94 -11.65 7.40
CA ASP A 76 -18.34 -12.06 7.54
C ASP A 76 -18.88 -12.85 6.32
N TYR A 77 -18.50 -12.49 5.10
CA TYR A 77 -19.07 -13.02 3.84
C TYR A 77 -18.12 -13.88 3.00
N GLY A 78 -16.85 -13.91 3.34
CA GLY A 78 -15.80 -14.62 2.60
C GLY A 78 -14.84 -13.68 1.87
N ARG A 79 -13.63 -14.18 1.64
CA ARG A 79 -12.55 -13.39 1.03
C ARG A 79 -12.81 -13.16 -0.45
N ARG A 80 -13.24 -14.22 -1.15
CA ARG A 80 -13.42 -14.22 -2.62
C ARG A 80 -14.49 -13.21 -3.09
N PRO A 81 -15.75 -13.21 -2.60
CA PRO A 81 -16.77 -12.30 -3.11
C PRO A 81 -16.44 -10.84 -2.80
N ILE A 82 -15.82 -10.56 -1.66
CA ILE A 82 -15.48 -9.19 -1.28
C ILE A 82 -14.26 -8.70 -2.05
N LEU A 83 -13.30 -9.57 -2.39
CA LEU A 83 -12.20 -9.25 -3.29
C LEU A 83 -12.71 -8.82 -4.67
N ILE A 84 -13.68 -9.57 -5.24
CA ILE A 84 -14.33 -9.22 -6.52
C ILE A 84 -15.02 -7.86 -6.43
N LEU A 85 -15.84 -7.64 -5.40
CA LEU A 85 -16.54 -6.38 -5.18
C LEU A 85 -15.56 -5.21 -5.07
N ASN A 86 -14.49 -5.39 -4.31
CA ASN A 86 -13.47 -4.39 -4.08
C ASN A 86 -12.77 -3.98 -5.38
N ILE A 87 -12.37 -4.97 -6.22
CA ILE A 87 -11.74 -4.75 -7.52
C ILE A 87 -12.67 -3.97 -8.45
N LEU A 88 -13.93 -4.36 -8.55
CA LEU A 88 -14.91 -3.69 -9.39
C LEU A 88 -15.15 -2.24 -8.95
N LEU A 89 -15.23 -1.98 -7.65
CA LEU A 89 -15.46 -0.64 -7.12
C LEU A 89 -14.26 0.29 -7.37
N TYR A 90 -13.02 -0.15 -7.07
CA TYR A 90 -11.89 0.76 -7.30
C TYR A 90 -11.65 0.99 -8.80
N SER A 91 -11.82 -0.03 -9.65
CA SER A 91 -11.70 0.14 -11.10
C SER A 91 -12.79 1.08 -11.65
N LEU A 92 -14.02 0.99 -11.13
CA LEU A 92 -15.11 1.90 -11.50
C LEU A 92 -14.82 3.35 -11.08
N PHE A 93 -14.35 3.57 -9.84
CA PHE A 93 -14.03 4.92 -9.37
C PHE A 93 -12.78 5.48 -10.04
N GLY A 94 -11.78 4.64 -10.35
CA GLY A 94 -10.65 5.01 -11.20
C GLY A 94 -11.10 5.49 -12.56
N PHE A 95 -11.94 4.71 -13.25
CA PHE A 95 -12.52 5.08 -14.53
C PHE A 95 -13.38 6.37 -14.45
N ALA A 96 -14.22 6.50 -13.41
CA ALA A 96 -15.04 7.69 -13.21
C ALA A 96 -14.20 8.97 -13.03
N THR A 97 -13.00 8.86 -12.50
CA THR A 97 -12.05 9.98 -12.36
C THR A 97 -11.73 10.62 -13.72
N ALA A 98 -11.69 9.84 -14.82
CA ALA A 98 -11.46 10.35 -16.18
C ALA A 98 -12.53 11.33 -16.65
N PHE A 99 -13.73 11.26 -16.12
CA PHE A 99 -14.89 12.08 -16.53
C PHE A 99 -15.14 13.28 -15.62
N ALA A 100 -14.26 13.53 -14.65
CA ALA A 100 -14.42 14.66 -13.73
C ALA A 100 -14.41 16.00 -14.48
N PRO A 101 -15.49 16.80 -14.41
CA PRO A 101 -15.57 18.11 -15.07
C PRO A 101 -14.90 19.22 -14.25
N THR A 102 -14.75 19.03 -12.94
CA THR A 102 -14.17 20.00 -12.00
C THR A 102 -13.20 19.33 -11.05
N LEU A 103 -12.29 20.10 -10.46
CA LEU A 103 -11.37 19.61 -9.43
C LEU A 103 -12.12 18.97 -8.27
N SER A 104 -13.24 19.54 -7.81
CA SER A 104 -14.04 18.98 -6.70
C SER A 104 -14.57 17.58 -7.04
N VAL A 105 -15.10 17.36 -8.23
CA VAL A 105 -15.57 16.03 -8.67
C VAL A 105 -14.39 15.06 -8.79
N PHE A 106 -13.25 15.54 -9.31
CA PHE A 106 -12.02 14.76 -9.37
C PHE A 106 -11.58 14.28 -7.96
N LEU A 107 -11.52 15.18 -6.99
CA LEU A 107 -11.16 14.87 -5.61
C LEU A 107 -12.15 13.89 -4.95
N ILE A 108 -13.46 14.05 -5.18
CA ILE A 108 -14.49 13.11 -4.69
C ILE A 108 -14.25 11.72 -5.28
N ALA A 109 -14.06 11.61 -6.60
CA ALA A 109 -13.81 10.34 -7.26
C ALA A 109 -12.54 9.67 -6.72
N ARG A 110 -11.46 10.43 -6.49
CA ARG A 110 -10.22 9.95 -5.88
C ARG A 110 -10.39 9.53 -4.42
N GLY A 111 -11.24 10.22 -3.66
CA GLY A 111 -11.59 9.80 -2.30
C GLY A 111 -12.36 8.46 -2.29
N LEU A 112 -13.39 8.32 -3.13
CA LEU A 112 -14.14 7.06 -3.26
C LEU A 112 -13.24 5.91 -3.75
N PHE A 113 -12.36 6.18 -4.71
CA PHE A 113 -11.31 5.26 -5.14
C PHE A 113 -10.44 4.81 -3.96
N GLY A 114 -9.99 5.76 -3.12
CA GLY A 114 -9.19 5.46 -1.94
C GLY A 114 -9.90 4.56 -0.93
N VAL A 115 -11.20 4.78 -0.68
CA VAL A 115 -11.99 3.87 0.17
C VAL A 115 -12.05 2.47 -0.45
N ALA A 116 -12.37 2.36 -1.74
CA ALA A 116 -12.42 1.06 -2.41
C ALA A 116 -11.05 0.36 -2.38
N MET A 117 -9.97 1.08 -2.64
CA MET A 117 -8.59 0.60 -2.64
C MET A 117 -8.13 0.04 -1.28
N GLY A 118 -8.68 0.58 -0.17
CA GLY A 118 -8.23 0.24 1.19
C GLY A 118 -8.33 -1.24 1.55
N GLY A 119 -9.29 -1.98 0.99
CA GLY A 119 -9.55 -3.38 1.34
C GLY A 119 -8.65 -4.39 0.62
N ILE A 120 -8.15 -4.06 -0.58
CA ILE A 120 -7.55 -5.03 -1.50
C ILE A 120 -6.36 -5.80 -0.90
N TRP A 121 -5.42 -5.09 -0.29
CA TRP A 121 -4.22 -5.70 0.26
C TRP A 121 -4.52 -6.68 1.40
N GLY A 122 -5.36 -6.27 2.37
CA GLY A 122 -5.69 -7.10 3.53
C GLY A 122 -6.43 -8.38 3.14
N ILE A 123 -7.39 -8.29 2.22
CA ILE A 123 -8.17 -9.43 1.73
C ILE A 123 -7.30 -10.36 0.88
N GLY A 124 -6.50 -9.80 -0.04
CA GLY A 124 -5.59 -10.58 -0.88
C GLY A 124 -4.51 -11.29 -0.06
N ALA A 125 -3.93 -10.60 0.93
CA ALA A 125 -2.96 -11.20 1.84
C ALA A 125 -3.58 -12.34 2.65
N SER A 126 -4.77 -12.15 3.23
CA SER A 126 -5.46 -13.19 3.98
C SER A 126 -5.80 -14.39 3.10
N LEU A 127 -6.41 -14.17 1.93
CA LEU A 127 -6.77 -15.24 0.99
C LEU A 127 -5.54 -16.08 0.60
N SER A 128 -4.43 -15.43 0.23
CA SER A 128 -3.22 -16.13 -0.18
C SER A 128 -2.54 -16.86 0.98
N MET A 129 -2.42 -16.24 2.17
CA MET A 129 -1.75 -16.85 3.33
C MET A 129 -2.55 -17.99 3.94
N GLU A 130 -3.90 -17.92 3.92
CA GLU A 130 -4.79 -18.96 4.42
C GLU A 130 -4.84 -20.17 3.48
N THR A 131 -4.58 -19.98 2.18
CA THR A 131 -4.67 -21.05 1.16
C THR A 131 -3.37 -21.87 1.06
N VAL A 132 -2.21 -21.27 1.34
CA VAL A 132 -0.91 -21.96 1.19
C VAL A 132 -0.39 -22.56 2.49
N LYS A 133 0.46 -23.60 2.34
CA LYS A 133 1.12 -24.23 3.49
C LYS A 133 2.07 -23.25 4.20
N PRO A 134 2.27 -23.38 5.55
CA PRO A 134 3.15 -22.50 6.31
C PRO A 134 4.55 -22.30 5.70
N GLY A 135 5.16 -23.37 5.18
CA GLY A 135 6.50 -23.32 4.57
C GLY A 135 6.60 -22.48 3.29
N ALA A 136 5.48 -22.24 2.58
CA ALA A 136 5.45 -21.44 1.35
C ALA A 136 5.12 -19.95 1.60
N ARG A 137 4.63 -19.58 2.80
CA ARG A 137 4.12 -18.23 3.08
C ARG A 137 5.15 -17.14 2.90
N GLY A 138 6.43 -17.40 3.23
CA GLY A 138 7.50 -16.44 3.00
C GLY A 138 7.65 -16.05 1.53
N PHE A 139 7.69 -17.04 0.64
CA PHE A 139 7.74 -16.79 -0.80
C PHE A 139 6.48 -16.08 -1.30
N VAL A 140 5.29 -16.54 -0.90
CA VAL A 140 4.00 -15.94 -1.30
C VAL A 140 3.87 -14.51 -0.81
N SER A 141 4.39 -14.20 0.37
CA SER A 141 4.45 -12.84 0.91
C SER A 141 5.26 -11.91 0.02
N GLY A 142 6.46 -12.36 -0.39
CA GLY A 142 7.30 -11.59 -1.31
C GLY A 142 6.67 -11.43 -2.69
N LEU A 143 6.04 -12.48 -3.21
CA LEU A 143 5.33 -12.43 -4.49
C LEU A 143 4.15 -11.46 -4.43
N LEU A 144 3.31 -11.52 -3.40
CA LEU A 144 2.21 -10.58 -3.20
C LEU A 144 2.74 -9.13 -3.17
N GLN A 145 3.78 -8.89 -2.37
CA GLN A 145 4.31 -7.53 -2.21
C GLN A 145 4.99 -7.01 -3.48
N SER A 146 5.57 -7.88 -4.31
CA SER A 146 6.14 -7.47 -5.60
C SER A 146 5.09 -6.98 -6.61
N GLY A 147 3.80 -7.20 -6.35
CA GLY A 147 2.69 -6.60 -7.12
C GLY A 147 2.75 -5.07 -7.14
N TYR A 148 3.16 -4.42 -6.03
CA TYR A 148 3.24 -2.96 -5.96
C TYR A 148 4.25 -2.35 -6.96
N PRO A 149 5.54 -2.74 -6.95
CA PRO A 149 6.47 -2.27 -7.98
C PRO A 149 6.11 -2.76 -9.40
N SER A 150 5.44 -3.90 -9.55
CA SER A 150 4.94 -4.35 -10.85
C SER A 150 3.83 -3.43 -11.38
N GLY A 151 2.94 -2.96 -10.52
CA GLY A 151 1.91 -1.98 -10.88
C GLY A 151 2.51 -0.64 -11.29
N TYR A 152 3.53 -0.17 -10.60
CA TYR A 152 4.26 1.03 -10.99
C TYR A 152 4.93 0.88 -12.36
N LEU A 153 5.57 -0.25 -12.62
CA LEU A 153 6.17 -0.56 -13.92
C LEU A 153 5.13 -0.56 -15.03
N VAL A 154 3.96 -1.19 -14.81
CA VAL A 154 2.86 -1.21 -15.78
C VAL A 154 2.32 0.21 -16.01
N ALA A 155 2.20 1.05 -14.98
CA ALA A 155 1.80 2.45 -15.12
C ALA A 155 2.79 3.27 -15.94
N SER A 156 4.11 3.04 -15.77
CA SER A 156 5.16 3.67 -16.58
C SER A 156 5.05 3.31 -18.06
N VAL A 157 4.84 2.02 -18.36
CA VAL A 157 4.67 1.55 -19.75
C VAL A 157 3.37 2.09 -20.35
N ALA A 158 2.27 2.07 -19.59
CA ALA A 158 0.99 2.62 -20.04
C ALA A 158 1.10 4.12 -20.30
N PHE A 159 1.85 4.87 -19.48
CA PHE A 159 2.09 6.29 -19.71
C PHE A 159 2.74 6.53 -21.09
N GLY A 160 3.79 5.83 -21.41
CA GLY A 160 4.46 5.93 -22.71
C GLY A 160 3.57 5.54 -23.89
N ALA A 161 2.67 4.57 -23.73
CA ALA A 161 1.84 4.04 -24.81
C ALA A 161 0.49 4.78 -25.00
N VAL A 162 -0.10 5.28 -23.91
CA VAL A 162 -1.49 5.78 -23.89
C VAL A 162 -1.55 7.31 -23.78
N HIS A 163 -0.66 7.92 -22.99
CA HIS A 163 -0.74 9.34 -22.64
C HIS A 163 -0.66 10.25 -23.88
N ALA A 164 0.26 9.97 -24.80
CA ALA A 164 0.44 10.78 -26.01
C ALA A 164 -0.81 10.83 -26.91
N ALA A 165 -1.59 9.73 -26.96
CA ALA A 165 -2.77 9.62 -27.84
C ALA A 165 -4.08 10.03 -27.14
N PHE A 166 -4.22 9.75 -25.84
CA PHE A 166 -5.50 9.88 -25.11
C PHE A 166 -5.41 10.81 -23.89
N GLY A 167 -4.24 11.41 -23.64
CA GLY A 167 -4.00 12.31 -22.51
C GLY A 167 -4.22 11.66 -21.15
N TRP A 168 -4.30 12.48 -20.10
CA TRP A 168 -4.45 12.00 -18.74
C TRP A 168 -5.76 11.23 -18.49
N ARG A 169 -6.84 11.58 -19.20
CA ARG A 169 -8.12 10.87 -19.09
C ARG A 169 -8.01 9.43 -19.60
N GLY A 170 -7.33 9.21 -20.71
CA GLY A 170 -7.07 7.88 -21.24
C GLY A 170 -6.32 6.98 -20.26
N MET A 171 -5.40 7.56 -19.49
CA MET A 171 -4.65 6.83 -18.46
C MET A 171 -5.57 6.22 -17.37
N PHE A 172 -6.61 6.94 -16.93
CA PHE A 172 -7.58 6.42 -15.96
C PHE A 172 -8.59 5.45 -16.59
N MET A 173 -8.88 5.58 -17.89
CA MET A 173 -9.82 4.68 -18.58
C MET A 173 -9.25 3.27 -18.77
N VAL A 174 -7.95 3.15 -18.97
CA VAL A 174 -7.28 1.86 -19.23
C VAL A 174 -7.44 0.86 -18.07
N GLY A 175 -7.49 1.32 -16.82
CA GLY A 175 -7.61 0.46 -15.63
C GLY A 175 -8.90 -0.35 -15.52
N LEU A 176 -10.01 0.11 -16.16
CA LEU A 176 -11.31 -0.55 -16.03
C LEU A 176 -11.34 -1.94 -16.67
N ILE A 177 -10.77 -2.11 -17.85
CA ILE A 177 -10.80 -3.40 -18.58
C ILE A 177 -10.03 -4.48 -17.81
N PRO A 178 -8.77 -4.28 -17.41
CA PRO A 178 -8.06 -5.23 -16.55
C PRO A 178 -8.79 -5.54 -15.26
N GLY A 179 -9.48 -4.56 -14.64
CA GLY A 179 -10.28 -4.75 -13.44
C GLY A 179 -11.44 -5.71 -13.64
N ILE A 180 -12.21 -5.54 -14.71
CA ILE A 180 -13.32 -6.44 -15.08
C ILE A 180 -12.79 -7.85 -15.37
N LEU A 181 -11.71 -7.95 -16.15
CA LEU A 181 -11.11 -9.25 -16.50
C LEU A 181 -10.57 -9.98 -15.27
N LEU A 182 -9.96 -9.25 -14.34
CA LEU A 182 -9.48 -9.82 -13.07
C LEU A 182 -10.64 -10.26 -12.18
N ALA A 183 -11.70 -9.47 -12.07
CA ALA A 183 -12.90 -9.85 -11.32
C ALA A 183 -13.54 -11.11 -11.90
N LEU A 184 -13.65 -11.22 -13.23
CA LEU A 184 -14.13 -12.41 -13.93
C LEU A 184 -13.22 -13.62 -13.69
N TYR A 185 -11.90 -13.42 -13.79
CA TYR A 185 -10.93 -14.50 -13.49
C TYR A 185 -11.10 -15.02 -12.07
N ILE A 186 -11.24 -14.13 -11.07
CA ILE A 186 -11.44 -14.53 -9.68
C ILE A 186 -12.76 -15.28 -9.52
N TRP A 187 -13.80 -14.82 -10.18
CA TRP A 187 -15.11 -15.48 -10.13
C TRP A 187 -15.08 -16.89 -10.74
N LEU A 188 -14.35 -17.11 -11.81
CA LEU A 188 -14.30 -18.41 -12.51
C LEU A 188 -13.29 -19.38 -11.89
N ALA A 189 -12.13 -18.91 -11.44
CA ALA A 189 -10.99 -19.77 -11.14
C ALA A 189 -10.58 -19.82 -9.67
N VAL A 190 -10.95 -18.82 -8.84
CA VAL A 190 -10.50 -18.76 -7.46
C VAL A 190 -11.52 -19.37 -6.52
N SER A 191 -11.08 -20.27 -5.65
CA SER A 191 -11.89 -20.84 -4.58
C SER A 191 -11.85 -19.95 -3.34
N GLU A 192 -12.86 -20.07 -2.48
CA GLU A 192 -12.85 -19.40 -1.18
C GLU A 192 -11.74 -19.94 -0.27
N SER A 193 -11.33 -19.14 0.71
CA SER A 193 -10.35 -19.55 1.72
C SER A 193 -10.79 -20.83 2.44
N PRO A 194 -9.93 -21.86 2.52
CA PRO A 194 -10.26 -23.12 3.21
C PRO A 194 -10.39 -22.96 4.72
N VAL A 195 -9.88 -21.86 5.25
CA VAL A 195 -9.90 -21.55 6.70
C VAL A 195 -11.15 -20.75 7.08
N TRP A 196 -11.75 -20.06 6.10
CA TRP A 196 -12.92 -19.24 6.36
C TRP A 196 -14.16 -20.09 6.65
N GLN A 197 -14.83 -19.77 7.76
CA GLN A 197 -16.12 -20.35 8.12
C GLN A 197 -17.12 -19.21 8.35
N ARG A 198 -18.33 -19.37 7.80
CA ARG A 198 -19.38 -18.36 7.97
C ARG A 198 -19.75 -18.24 9.45
N PRO A 199 -19.65 -17.04 10.05
CA PRO A 199 -20.04 -16.85 11.44
C PRO A 199 -21.55 -17.15 11.64
N ALA A 200 -21.90 -17.91 12.70
CA ALA A 200 -23.29 -18.28 13.01
C ALA A 200 -24.21 -17.07 13.31
N THR A 201 -23.62 -15.92 13.64
CA THR A 201 -24.30 -14.69 14.07
C THR A 201 -24.59 -13.69 12.95
N VAL A 202 -24.20 -13.96 11.72
CA VAL A 202 -24.43 -13.04 10.58
C VAL A 202 -25.91 -13.05 10.20
N LYS A 203 -26.72 -12.26 10.91
CA LYS A 203 -28.04 -11.82 10.43
C LYS A 203 -27.79 -10.81 9.30
N ALA A 204 -28.02 -11.24 8.07
CA ALA A 204 -27.63 -10.61 6.81
C ALA A 204 -28.05 -9.13 6.59
N GLY A 205 -28.86 -8.53 7.45
CA GLY A 205 -29.40 -7.19 7.22
C GLY A 205 -28.77 -6.06 8.06
N LYS A 206 -28.42 -6.31 9.33
CA LYS A 206 -28.04 -5.20 10.23
C LYS A 206 -26.64 -4.63 9.97
N HIS A 207 -25.67 -5.45 9.58
CA HIS A 207 -24.32 -4.98 9.34
C HIS A 207 -24.19 -4.22 8.01
N VAL A 208 -24.88 -4.64 6.96
CA VAL A 208 -24.90 -3.93 5.67
C VAL A 208 -25.46 -2.52 5.84
N VAL A 209 -26.54 -2.35 6.61
CA VAL A 209 -27.13 -1.03 6.88
C VAL A 209 -26.15 -0.12 7.63
N HIS A 210 -25.41 -0.63 8.62
CA HIS A 210 -24.38 0.16 9.31
C HIS A 210 -23.22 0.52 8.39
N LEU A 211 -22.78 -0.39 7.53
CA LEU A 211 -21.66 -0.19 6.62
C LEU A 211 -22.01 0.78 5.49
N VAL A 212 -23.23 0.66 4.93
CA VAL A 212 -23.76 1.63 3.96
C VAL A 212 -23.95 2.99 4.65
N GLY A 213 -24.46 3.02 5.88
CA GLY A 213 -24.59 4.23 6.67
C GLY A 213 -23.25 4.94 6.90
N VAL A 214 -22.21 4.19 7.25
CA VAL A 214 -20.85 4.72 7.39
C VAL A 214 -20.33 5.24 6.05
N ALA A 215 -20.48 4.49 4.95
CA ALA A 215 -20.06 4.92 3.62
C ALA A 215 -20.79 6.20 3.16
N VAL A 216 -22.09 6.31 3.43
CA VAL A 216 -22.89 7.51 3.13
C VAL A 216 -22.46 8.70 3.98
N ILE A 217 -22.24 8.51 5.28
CA ILE A 217 -21.75 9.58 6.17
C ILE A 217 -20.38 10.08 5.73
N LEU A 218 -19.48 9.17 5.35
CA LEU A 218 -18.13 9.53 4.88
C LEU A 218 -18.17 10.27 3.53
N SER A 219 -19.03 9.81 2.62
CA SER A 219 -19.23 10.51 1.34
C SER A 219 -19.84 11.90 1.55
N ALA A 220 -20.79 12.04 2.47
CA ALA A 220 -21.37 13.33 2.85
C ALA A 220 -20.35 14.25 3.54
N MET A 221 -19.54 13.71 4.46
CA MET A 221 -18.45 14.48 5.11
C MET A 221 -17.40 14.92 4.12
N LEU A 222 -17.00 14.04 3.19
CA LEU A 222 -16.09 14.37 2.10
C LEU A 222 -16.67 15.49 1.22
N ALA A 223 -17.95 15.43 0.88
CA ALA A 223 -18.65 16.48 0.12
C ALA A 223 -18.67 17.82 0.88
N VAL A 224 -18.90 17.81 2.20
CA VAL A 224 -18.87 18.99 3.05
C VAL A 224 -17.47 19.60 3.12
N LEU A 225 -16.43 18.75 3.29
CA LEU A 225 -15.02 19.19 3.29
C LEU A 225 -14.63 19.86 1.97
N ILE A 226 -15.03 19.30 0.85
CA ILE A 226 -14.76 19.87 -0.49
C ILE A 226 -15.50 21.18 -0.68
N ARG A 227 -16.73 21.31 -0.16
CA ARG A 227 -17.54 22.52 -0.30
C ARG A 227 -17.06 23.69 0.55
N PHE A 228 -16.57 23.42 1.77
CA PHE A 228 -16.23 24.43 2.78
C PHE A 228 -14.72 24.52 3.08
N GLY A 229 -13.91 23.61 2.61
CA GLY A 229 -12.47 23.55 2.87
C GLY A 229 -11.65 24.53 2.04
N ARG A 230 -11.98 25.82 2.09
CA ARG A 230 -11.12 26.87 1.53
C ARG A 230 -9.90 27.20 2.40
N GLU A 231 -9.87 26.71 3.63
CA GLU A 231 -8.73 26.80 4.53
C GLU A 231 -8.03 25.45 4.59
N GLU A 232 -6.87 25.36 3.93
CA GLU A 232 -6.10 24.12 3.72
C GLU A 232 -5.83 23.33 5.03
N GLY A 233 -5.54 24.00 6.15
CA GLY A 233 -5.27 23.36 7.43
C GLY A 233 -6.42 22.56 8.02
N LEU A 234 -7.66 23.03 7.88
CA LEU A 234 -8.84 22.36 8.42
C LEU A 234 -9.16 21.08 7.63
N VAL A 235 -8.91 21.06 6.30
CA VAL A 235 -9.09 19.88 5.45
C VAL A 235 -8.16 18.76 5.86
N TYR A 236 -6.88 19.05 6.14
CA TYR A 236 -5.90 18.07 6.60
C TYR A 236 -6.26 17.51 7.99
N ILE A 237 -6.66 18.37 8.92
CA ILE A 237 -7.04 17.97 10.29
C ILE A 237 -8.28 17.07 10.25
N VAL A 238 -9.30 17.42 9.49
CA VAL A 238 -10.54 16.66 9.42
C VAL A 238 -10.34 15.37 8.61
N ALA A 239 -9.59 15.40 7.52
CA ALA A 239 -9.23 14.20 6.75
C ALA A 239 -8.40 13.20 7.57
N ALA A 240 -7.60 13.67 8.54
CA ALA A 240 -6.82 12.81 9.43
C ALA A 240 -7.60 12.34 10.67
N ILE A 241 -8.31 13.24 11.35
CA ILE A 241 -8.94 12.96 12.64
C ILE A 241 -10.23 12.16 12.49
N VAL A 242 -11.05 12.42 11.49
CA VAL A 242 -12.35 11.75 11.33
C VAL A 242 -12.22 10.27 11.04
N PRO A 243 -11.35 9.81 10.11
CA PRO A 243 -11.05 8.41 9.95
C PRO A 243 -10.53 7.76 11.24
N LEU A 244 -9.66 8.45 11.98
CA LEU A 244 -9.12 7.97 13.26
C LEU A 244 -10.22 7.79 14.32
N LEU A 245 -11.16 8.72 14.46
CA LEU A 245 -12.26 8.63 15.41
C LEU A 245 -13.25 7.51 15.05
N ILE A 246 -13.56 7.33 13.75
CA ILE A 246 -14.43 6.25 13.28
C ILE A 246 -13.77 4.90 13.50
N VAL A 247 -12.50 4.77 13.12
CA VAL A 247 -11.73 3.55 13.35
C VAL A 247 -11.56 3.27 14.84
N ALA A 248 -11.30 4.28 15.67
CA ALA A 248 -11.24 4.13 17.12
C ALA A 248 -12.59 3.67 17.71
N GLY A 249 -13.72 4.25 17.27
CA GLY A 249 -15.06 3.87 17.72
C GLY A 249 -15.44 2.43 17.35
N VAL A 250 -15.12 2.02 16.15
CA VAL A 250 -15.48 0.69 15.61
C VAL A 250 -14.50 -0.41 16.04
N LEU A 251 -13.22 -0.07 16.21
CA LEU A 251 -12.20 -0.99 16.72
C LEU A 251 -12.22 -1.13 18.25
N THR A 252 -13.03 -0.34 18.97
CA THR A 252 -13.02 -0.31 20.43
C THR A 252 -13.15 -1.70 21.08
N PRO A 253 -14.05 -2.63 20.68
CA PRO A 253 -14.13 -3.97 21.27
C PRO A 253 -12.90 -4.83 21.00
N PHE A 254 -12.32 -4.71 19.80
CA PHE A 254 -11.14 -5.45 19.38
C PHE A 254 -9.85 -4.86 20.00
N ILE A 255 -9.70 -3.54 19.97
CA ILE A 255 -8.55 -2.82 20.56
C ILE A 255 -8.51 -3.08 22.07
N ARG A 256 -9.64 -3.11 22.77
CA ARG A 256 -9.64 -3.44 24.21
C ARG A 256 -8.99 -4.78 24.52
N LYS A 257 -9.23 -5.81 23.72
CA LYS A 257 -8.68 -7.15 23.94
C LYS A 257 -7.23 -7.29 23.44
N HIS A 258 -6.86 -6.62 22.36
CA HIS A 258 -5.55 -6.79 21.68
C HIS A 258 -4.82 -5.46 21.44
N TRP A 259 -5.06 -4.44 22.28
CA TRP A 259 -4.57 -3.08 22.04
C TRP A 259 -3.04 -3.00 21.91
N LYS A 260 -2.29 -3.77 22.73
CA LYS A 260 -0.82 -3.76 22.66
C LYS A 260 -0.31 -4.25 21.29
N LEU A 261 -0.92 -5.30 20.77
CA LEU A 261 -0.61 -5.83 19.45
C LEU A 261 -0.99 -4.86 18.34
N ALA A 262 -2.16 -4.20 18.46
CA ALA A 262 -2.61 -3.22 17.47
C ALA A 262 -1.68 -2.00 17.44
N VAL A 263 -1.33 -1.42 18.59
CA VAL A 263 -0.39 -0.29 18.67
C VAL A 263 0.98 -0.67 18.12
N TYR A 264 1.52 -1.83 18.49
CA TYR A 264 2.76 -2.35 17.95
C TYR A 264 2.70 -2.44 16.42
N ALA A 265 1.66 -3.08 15.87
CA ALA A 265 1.53 -3.27 14.44
C ALA A 265 1.33 -1.94 13.68
N ILE A 266 0.58 -0.97 14.23
CA ILE A 266 0.42 0.37 13.64
C ILE A 266 1.76 1.11 13.59
N LEU A 267 2.51 1.14 14.69
CA LEU A 267 3.84 1.78 14.73
C LEU A 267 4.84 1.12 13.78
N LEU A 268 4.82 -0.21 13.73
CA LEU A 268 5.63 -0.97 12.77
C LEU A 268 5.26 -0.59 11.33
N MET A 269 3.97 -0.57 11.00
CA MET A 269 3.49 -0.20 9.67
C MET A 269 3.74 1.26 9.33
N THR A 270 3.72 2.16 10.32
CA THR A 270 4.14 3.55 10.14
C THR A 270 5.61 3.61 9.66
N GLY A 271 6.51 2.88 10.31
CA GLY A 271 7.90 2.78 9.88
C GLY A 271 8.04 2.25 8.45
N PHE A 272 7.34 1.17 8.12
CA PHE A 272 7.34 0.60 6.77
C PHE A 272 6.82 1.58 5.71
N ASN A 273 5.73 2.30 5.99
CA ASN A 273 5.19 3.28 5.06
C ASN A 273 6.13 4.48 4.87
N PHE A 274 6.73 5.02 5.94
CA PHE A 274 7.80 6.02 5.80
C PHE A 274 8.98 5.50 4.98
N PHE A 275 9.34 4.22 5.13
CA PHE A 275 10.45 3.63 4.39
C PHE A 275 10.15 3.53 2.89
N SER A 276 8.95 3.09 2.52
CA SER A 276 8.53 2.98 1.12
C SER A 276 8.29 4.36 0.50
N HIS A 277 7.34 5.12 1.03
CA HIS A 277 6.98 6.44 0.50
C HIS A 277 8.14 7.43 0.58
N GLY A 278 8.93 7.40 1.66
CA GLY A 278 10.09 8.26 1.85
C GLY A 278 11.22 8.04 0.86
N THR A 279 11.27 6.89 0.18
CA THR A 279 12.30 6.58 -0.81
C THR A 279 11.81 6.54 -2.25
N GLN A 280 10.49 6.63 -2.46
CA GLN A 280 9.86 6.47 -3.78
C GLN A 280 9.14 7.73 -4.26
N ASP A 281 8.32 8.38 -3.41
CA ASP A 281 7.37 9.39 -3.85
C ASP A 281 8.04 10.63 -4.46
N LEU A 282 9.05 11.17 -3.81
CA LEU A 282 9.79 12.35 -4.29
C LEU A 282 11.08 12.00 -5.03
N TYR A 283 11.39 10.72 -5.23
CA TYR A 283 12.61 10.33 -5.92
C TYR A 283 12.64 10.77 -7.40
N PRO A 284 11.56 10.65 -8.20
CA PRO A 284 11.52 11.24 -9.53
C PRO A 284 11.72 12.76 -9.53
N THR A 285 11.16 13.46 -8.55
CA THR A 285 11.33 14.92 -8.36
C THR A 285 12.79 15.26 -8.04
N PHE A 286 13.44 14.51 -7.17
CA PHE A 286 14.87 14.63 -6.87
C PHE A 286 15.72 14.52 -8.13
N LEU A 287 15.45 13.53 -8.98
CA LEU A 287 16.18 13.32 -10.23
C LEU A 287 15.97 14.46 -11.24
N ARG A 288 14.76 14.99 -11.33
CA ARG A 288 14.43 16.07 -12.27
C ARG A 288 14.87 17.44 -11.76
N VAL A 289 14.59 17.76 -10.50
CA VAL A 289 14.79 19.10 -9.96
C VAL A 289 16.22 19.31 -9.47
N GLN A 290 16.82 18.35 -8.78
CA GLN A 290 18.16 18.50 -8.22
C GLN A 290 19.26 18.06 -9.19
N HIS A 291 19.01 17.04 -10.01
CA HIS A 291 19.97 16.52 -11.00
C HIS A 291 19.71 16.96 -12.43
N HIS A 292 18.57 17.59 -12.71
CA HIS A 292 18.17 18.09 -14.03
C HIS A 292 18.19 17.02 -15.14
N PHE A 293 17.86 15.76 -14.78
CA PHE A 293 17.80 14.67 -15.75
C PHE A 293 16.53 14.76 -16.61
N ASP A 294 16.66 14.33 -17.85
CA ASP A 294 15.56 14.18 -18.79
C ASP A 294 14.64 12.99 -18.42
N ASP A 295 13.47 12.97 -19.02
CA ASP A 295 12.45 11.95 -18.73
C ASP A 295 12.90 10.52 -19.06
N ALA A 296 13.75 10.34 -20.07
CA ALA A 296 14.28 9.04 -20.45
C ALA A 296 15.25 8.50 -19.37
N THR A 297 16.13 9.34 -18.86
CA THR A 297 17.06 9.01 -17.77
C THR A 297 16.30 8.71 -16.46
N VAL A 298 15.30 9.52 -16.12
CA VAL A 298 14.44 9.30 -14.96
C VAL A 298 13.70 7.98 -15.08
N THR A 299 13.13 7.68 -16.24
CA THR A 299 12.45 6.40 -16.51
C THR A 299 13.41 5.23 -16.36
N PHE A 300 14.60 5.31 -16.93
CA PHE A 300 15.60 4.26 -16.79
C PHE A 300 15.95 3.98 -15.32
N ILE A 301 16.25 5.03 -14.54
CA ILE A 301 16.58 4.90 -13.12
C ILE A 301 15.42 4.29 -12.33
N THR A 302 14.18 4.70 -12.61
CA THR A 302 12.99 4.18 -11.92
C THR A 302 12.65 2.75 -12.33
N VAL A 303 12.93 2.32 -13.54
CA VAL A 303 12.84 0.91 -13.95
C VAL A 303 13.86 0.06 -13.18
N VAL A 304 15.12 0.49 -13.11
CA VAL A 304 16.16 -0.21 -12.35
C VAL A 304 15.81 -0.31 -10.86
N LEU A 305 15.27 0.77 -10.29
CA LEU A 305 14.70 0.82 -8.94
C LEU A 305 13.66 -0.28 -8.72
N ASN A 306 12.69 -0.43 -9.63
CA ASN A 306 11.60 -1.41 -9.51
C ASN A 306 12.10 -2.86 -9.67
N VAL A 307 13.12 -3.09 -10.51
CA VAL A 307 13.78 -4.40 -10.58
C VAL A 307 14.41 -4.76 -9.23
N GLY A 308 15.11 -3.82 -8.59
CA GLY A 308 15.64 -3.99 -7.23
C GLY A 308 14.54 -4.31 -6.21
N ALA A 309 13.41 -3.64 -6.31
CA ALA A 309 12.24 -3.84 -5.44
C ALA A 309 11.69 -5.28 -5.54
N ILE A 310 11.49 -5.78 -6.76
CA ILE A 310 10.99 -7.15 -7.00
C ILE A 310 12.01 -8.19 -6.49
N VAL A 311 13.27 -8.04 -6.84
CA VAL A 311 14.34 -8.95 -6.41
C VAL A 311 14.46 -8.99 -4.90
N GLY A 312 14.55 -7.82 -4.25
CA GLY A 312 14.65 -7.71 -2.79
C GLY A 312 13.45 -8.32 -2.07
N GLY A 313 12.25 -7.99 -2.52
CA GLY A 313 10.99 -8.50 -1.94
C GLY A 313 10.91 -10.03 -1.97
N LEU A 314 11.17 -10.65 -3.10
CA LEU A 314 11.14 -12.11 -3.27
C LEU A 314 12.27 -12.80 -2.48
N PHE A 315 13.49 -12.26 -2.54
CA PHE A 315 14.65 -12.87 -1.90
C PHE A 315 14.53 -12.86 -0.37
N PHE A 316 14.34 -11.68 0.24
CA PHE A 316 14.31 -11.58 1.69
C PHE A 316 13.03 -12.13 2.33
N ALA A 317 11.89 -12.05 1.64
CA ALA A 317 10.69 -12.74 2.09
C ALA A 317 10.87 -14.27 2.13
N SER A 318 11.52 -14.84 1.11
CA SER A 318 11.85 -16.26 1.08
C SER A 318 12.88 -16.63 2.17
N LEU A 319 13.92 -15.80 2.35
CA LEU A 319 14.94 -15.97 3.40
C LEU A 319 14.30 -15.95 4.80
N SER A 320 13.29 -15.11 5.02
CA SER A 320 12.60 -14.98 6.31
C SER A 320 11.94 -16.27 6.78
N GLN A 321 11.67 -17.21 5.87
CA GLN A 321 11.10 -18.51 6.21
C GLN A 321 12.08 -19.38 7.00
N SER A 322 13.38 -19.31 6.72
CA SER A 322 14.43 -20.06 7.41
C SER A 322 15.10 -19.25 8.53
N PHE A 323 15.39 -17.97 8.26
CA PHE A 323 16.14 -17.11 9.16
C PHE A 323 15.28 -16.47 10.27
N GLY A 324 13.95 -16.40 10.08
CA GLY A 324 12.98 -15.76 10.97
C GLY A 324 12.53 -14.39 10.46
N ARG A 325 11.27 -14.01 10.75
CA ARG A 325 10.67 -12.76 10.25
C ARG A 325 11.41 -11.54 10.78
N ARG A 326 11.54 -11.47 12.11
CA ARG A 326 12.20 -10.36 12.82
C ARG A 326 13.64 -10.16 12.39
N ARG A 327 14.43 -11.24 12.43
CA ARG A 327 15.87 -11.17 12.10
C ARG A 327 16.11 -10.71 10.68
N THR A 328 15.31 -11.20 9.74
CA THR A 328 15.42 -10.78 8.33
C THR A 328 15.14 -9.29 8.16
N VAL A 329 14.05 -8.78 8.75
CA VAL A 329 13.70 -7.37 8.63
C VAL A 329 14.72 -6.46 9.31
N ILE A 330 15.20 -6.82 10.52
CA ILE A 330 16.25 -6.06 11.22
C ILE A 330 17.51 -6.00 10.36
N LEU A 331 17.96 -7.14 9.85
CA LEU A 331 19.14 -7.21 8.98
C LEU A 331 19.02 -6.25 7.79
N VAL A 332 17.91 -6.34 7.08
CA VAL A 332 17.67 -5.56 5.85
C VAL A 332 17.51 -4.08 6.15
N ALA A 333 16.82 -3.71 7.23
CA ALA A 333 16.69 -2.32 7.66
C ALA A 333 18.06 -1.71 8.05
N LEU A 334 18.91 -2.46 8.74
CA LEU A 334 20.27 -2.00 9.08
C LEU A 334 21.20 -1.95 7.85
N MET A 335 21.06 -2.89 6.91
CA MET A 335 21.78 -2.85 5.62
C MET A 335 21.44 -1.60 4.81
N ALA A 336 20.25 -1.04 4.95
CA ALA A 336 19.86 0.18 4.27
C ALA A 336 20.69 1.40 4.70
N LEU A 337 21.16 1.48 5.96
CA LEU A 337 21.85 2.67 6.47
C LEU A 337 23.07 3.10 5.62
N PRO A 338 24.05 2.23 5.30
CA PRO A 338 25.15 2.62 4.41
C PRO A 338 24.66 2.89 2.98
N VAL A 339 23.63 2.19 2.51
CA VAL A 339 23.06 2.39 1.18
C VAL A 339 22.39 3.76 1.06
N ILE A 340 21.71 4.25 2.10
CA ILE A 340 21.05 5.56 2.12
C ILE A 340 22.04 6.68 1.79
N TYR A 341 23.21 6.69 2.42
CA TYR A 341 24.20 7.73 2.15
C TYR A 341 24.71 7.65 0.71
N PHE A 342 25.08 6.46 0.22
CA PHE A 342 25.53 6.27 -1.16
C PHE A 342 24.45 6.72 -2.16
N TRP A 343 23.21 6.31 -1.98
CA TRP A 343 22.08 6.64 -2.84
C TRP A 343 21.77 8.13 -2.88
N ALA A 344 21.80 8.79 -1.71
CA ALA A 344 21.46 10.21 -1.60
C ALA A 344 22.60 11.13 -2.06
N SER A 345 23.86 10.70 -1.97
CA SER A 345 25.04 11.48 -2.34
C SER A 345 25.52 11.27 -3.78
N ALA A 346 24.98 10.27 -4.48
CA ALA A 346 25.38 9.94 -5.86
C ALA A 346 25.09 11.11 -6.84
N GLN A 347 25.98 11.33 -7.80
CA GLN A 347 25.89 12.47 -8.71
C GLN A 347 25.67 12.06 -10.18
N THR A 348 25.96 10.82 -10.56
CA THR A 348 25.79 10.34 -11.93
C THR A 348 24.57 9.45 -12.08
N ALA A 349 23.95 9.42 -13.26
CA ALA A 349 22.79 8.58 -13.54
C ALA A 349 23.04 7.10 -13.22
N ALA A 350 24.24 6.57 -13.53
CA ALA A 350 24.62 5.19 -13.26
C ALA A 350 24.69 4.90 -11.75
N MET A 351 25.31 5.81 -10.97
CA MET A 351 25.41 5.68 -9.51
C MET A 351 24.05 5.83 -8.83
N LEU A 352 23.21 6.75 -9.33
CA LEU A 352 21.83 6.92 -8.84
C LEU A 352 20.97 5.70 -9.15
N ALA A 353 21.11 5.10 -10.35
CA ALA A 353 20.42 3.85 -10.69
C ALA A 353 20.86 2.70 -9.79
N LEU A 354 22.18 2.53 -9.57
CA LEU A 354 22.70 1.52 -8.65
C LEU A 354 22.27 1.77 -7.21
N GLY A 355 22.33 3.01 -6.74
CA GLY A 355 21.87 3.39 -5.39
C GLY A 355 20.39 3.12 -5.21
N ALA A 356 19.56 3.48 -6.18
CA ALA A 356 18.13 3.21 -6.18
C ALA A 356 17.81 1.70 -6.18
N PHE A 357 18.52 0.92 -6.98
CA PHE A 357 18.42 -0.54 -7.01
C PHE A 357 18.71 -1.14 -5.63
N LEU A 358 19.87 -0.80 -5.04
CA LEU A 358 20.28 -1.30 -3.73
C LEU A 358 19.32 -0.83 -2.62
N MET A 359 18.87 0.43 -2.68
CA MET A 359 17.92 0.98 -1.72
C MET A 359 16.60 0.20 -1.76
N GLN A 360 16.07 -0.08 -2.95
CA GLN A 360 14.82 -0.80 -3.09
C GLN A 360 14.93 -2.30 -2.79
N ILE A 361 16.11 -2.90 -2.96
CA ILE A 361 16.38 -4.23 -2.40
C ILE A 361 16.16 -4.23 -0.89
N CYS A 362 16.61 -3.20 -0.18
CA CYS A 362 16.41 -3.09 1.26
C CYS A 362 14.94 -2.77 1.59
N VAL A 363 14.35 -1.76 0.96
CA VAL A 363 12.97 -1.32 1.24
C VAL A 363 11.97 -2.44 0.99
N GLN A 364 11.94 -2.98 -0.21
CA GLN A 364 10.99 -4.03 -0.57
C GLN A 364 11.41 -5.41 -0.06
N GLY A 365 12.69 -5.61 0.24
CA GLY A 365 13.16 -6.78 0.99
C GLY A 365 12.54 -6.88 2.37
N ALA A 366 12.48 -5.77 3.10
CA ALA A 366 11.78 -5.68 4.38
C ALA A 366 10.26 -5.81 4.20
N TRP A 367 9.67 -5.09 3.23
CA TRP A 367 8.24 -5.15 2.92
C TRP A 367 7.75 -6.53 2.49
N GLY A 368 8.57 -7.31 1.78
CA GLY A 368 8.22 -8.66 1.36
C GLY A 368 7.87 -9.60 2.53
N VAL A 369 8.37 -9.32 3.73
CA VAL A 369 8.08 -10.08 4.95
C VAL A 369 6.78 -9.63 5.62
N VAL A 370 6.29 -8.41 5.35
CA VAL A 370 5.14 -7.80 6.05
C VAL A 370 3.85 -8.62 5.92
N PRO A 371 3.41 -9.03 4.69
CA PRO A 371 2.15 -9.76 4.56
C PRO A 371 2.09 -11.02 5.42
N VAL A 372 3.15 -11.82 5.43
CA VAL A 372 3.18 -13.04 6.24
C VAL A 372 3.28 -12.71 7.73
N HIS A 373 4.11 -11.75 8.12
CA HIS A 373 4.31 -11.39 9.54
C HIS A 373 3.02 -10.88 10.17
N LEU A 374 2.33 -9.93 9.53
CA LEU A 374 1.05 -9.41 10.03
C LEU A 374 -0.04 -10.48 10.07
N ASN A 375 -0.13 -11.35 9.06
CA ASN A 375 -1.13 -12.42 9.07
C ASN A 375 -0.85 -13.49 10.12
N GLU A 376 0.43 -13.82 10.37
CA GLU A 376 0.83 -14.75 11.45
C GLU A 376 0.58 -14.16 12.85
N LEU A 377 0.67 -12.85 13.02
CA LEU A 377 0.35 -12.14 14.27
C LEU A 377 -1.15 -11.93 14.48
N SER A 378 -1.94 -11.91 13.40
CA SER A 378 -3.36 -11.56 13.46
C SER A 378 -4.19 -12.64 14.17
N PRO A 379 -5.09 -12.27 15.10
CA PRO A 379 -6.07 -13.20 15.66
C PRO A 379 -6.95 -13.82 14.57
N GLY A 380 -7.19 -15.15 14.65
CA GLY A 380 -7.79 -15.93 13.56
C GLY A 380 -9.14 -15.41 13.07
N HIS A 381 -10.01 -14.99 14.01
CA HIS A 381 -11.38 -14.55 13.72
C HIS A 381 -11.50 -13.13 13.09
N VAL A 382 -10.41 -12.35 13.08
CA VAL A 382 -10.38 -10.96 12.53
C VAL A 382 -9.15 -10.72 11.65
N ARG A 383 -8.58 -11.77 11.08
CA ARG A 383 -7.32 -11.70 10.33
C ARG A 383 -7.41 -10.74 9.15
N GLY A 384 -8.47 -10.81 8.36
CA GLY A 384 -8.68 -9.95 7.20
C GLY A 384 -8.83 -8.48 7.62
N THR A 385 -9.58 -8.22 8.68
CA THR A 385 -9.77 -6.87 9.22
C THR A 385 -8.48 -6.34 9.86
N PHE A 386 -7.81 -7.14 10.69
CA PHE A 386 -6.65 -6.67 11.47
C PHE A 386 -5.48 -6.28 10.59
N ALA A 387 -4.99 -7.19 9.74
CA ALA A 387 -3.81 -6.96 8.92
C ALA A 387 -3.98 -5.75 8.00
N GLY A 388 -5.12 -5.63 7.32
CA GLY A 388 -5.43 -4.50 6.45
C GLY A 388 -5.57 -3.19 7.20
N THR A 389 -6.26 -3.19 8.34
CA THR A 389 -6.52 -1.95 9.11
C THR A 389 -5.24 -1.39 9.73
N VAL A 390 -4.41 -2.21 10.38
CA VAL A 390 -3.15 -1.73 10.97
C VAL A 390 -2.18 -1.22 9.91
N TYR A 391 -2.15 -1.86 8.73
CA TYR A 391 -1.37 -1.35 7.60
C TYR A 391 -1.83 0.05 7.19
N GLN A 392 -3.13 0.23 6.96
CA GLN A 392 -3.64 1.51 6.47
C GLN A 392 -3.63 2.61 7.54
N LEU A 393 -3.71 2.27 8.83
CA LEU A 393 -3.49 3.25 9.90
C LEU A 393 -2.03 3.72 9.96
N GLY A 394 -1.08 2.81 9.75
CA GLY A 394 0.33 3.18 9.59
C GLY A 394 0.55 4.08 8.36
N ASN A 395 -0.15 3.80 7.26
CA ASN A 395 -0.11 4.61 6.05
C ASN A 395 -0.69 6.02 6.27
N LEU A 396 -1.79 6.14 7.02
CA LEU A 396 -2.37 7.43 7.39
C LEU A 396 -1.37 8.29 8.16
N ILE A 397 -0.67 7.73 9.16
CA ILE A 397 0.34 8.47 9.92
C ILE A 397 1.50 8.89 9.00
N ALA A 398 1.92 8.01 8.08
CA ALA A 398 3.00 8.31 7.15
C ALA A 398 2.60 9.21 5.98
N SER A 399 1.32 9.52 5.79
CA SER A 399 0.82 10.35 4.68
C SER A 399 1.39 11.78 4.67
N ILE A 400 1.86 12.27 5.82
CA ILE A 400 2.55 13.58 5.94
C ILE A 400 3.94 13.59 5.30
N ASN A 401 4.47 12.42 4.91
CA ASN A 401 5.85 12.25 4.47
C ASN A 401 6.25 13.18 3.31
N ALA A 402 5.42 13.22 2.26
CA ALA A 402 5.74 13.99 1.06
C ALA A 402 5.84 15.51 1.35
N VAL A 403 4.93 16.02 2.19
CA VAL A 403 4.95 17.42 2.61
C VAL A 403 6.20 17.69 3.45
N PHE A 404 6.48 16.85 4.45
CA PHE A 404 7.67 16.99 5.29
C PHE A 404 8.98 16.97 4.48
N GLN A 405 9.09 16.05 3.51
CA GLN A 405 10.27 15.98 2.65
C GLN A 405 10.41 17.21 1.75
N ALA A 406 9.31 17.72 1.18
CA ALA A 406 9.33 18.91 0.35
C ALA A 406 9.75 20.16 1.16
N GLU A 407 9.17 20.36 2.34
CA GLU A 407 9.54 21.46 3.27
C GLU A 407 11.02 21.37 3.68
N LEU A 408 11.50 20.17 4.00
CA LEU A 408 12.90 19.96 4.36
C LEU A 408 13.83 20.25 3.16
N ALA A 409 13.44 19.87 1.95
CA ALA A 409 14.22 20.16 0.74
C ALA A 409 14.34 21.67 0.46
N GLU A 410 13.29 22.43 0.74
CA GLU A 410 13.25 23.89 0.56
C GLU A 410 13.90 24.67 1.70
N SER A 411 14.14 24.05 2.85
CA SER A 411 14.63 24.70 4.07
C SER A 411 16.08 25.25 4.00
N GLY A 412 16.83 24.91 2.95
CA GLY A 412 18.24 25.29 2.80
C GLY A 412 19.20 24.60 3.78
N LYS A 413 18.72 23.65 4.59
CA LYS A 413 19.54 22.89 5.54
C LYS A 413 20.49 21.96 4.82
N GLN A 414 21.66 21.75 5.42
CA GLN A 414 22.71 20.84 4.92
C GLN A 414 23.23 19.97 6.06
N PHE A 415 23.52 18.72 5.75
CA PHE A 415 24.13 17.79 6.71
C PHE A 415 24.92 16.70 5.98
N LEU A 416 26.16 16.46 6.39
CA LEU A 416 27.08 15.47 5.80
C LEU A 416 27.23 15.59 4.25
N GLY A 417 27.22 16.82 3.74
CA GLY A 417 27.29 17.08 2.29
C GLY A 417 25.99 16.85 1.51
N LEU A 418 24.92 16.45 2.20
CA LEU A 418 23.58 16.32 1.62
C LEU A 418 22.81 17.63 1.80
N GLN A 419 22.01 17.99 0.79
CA GLN A 419 21.19 19.20 0.77
C GLN A 419 19.92 19.00 -0.06
N HIS A 420 18.91 19.85 0.11
CA HIS A 420 17.66 19.79 -0.63
C HIS A 420 17.02 18.39 -0.58
N TYR A 421 16.59 17.84 -1.71
CA TYR A 421 15.93 16.53 -1.78
C TYR A 421 16.81 15.38 -1.31
N SER A 422 18.15 15.41 -1.56
CA SER A 422 19.06 14.37 -1.08
C SER A 422 19.07 14.27 0.45
N LEU A 423 19.06 15.40 1.16
CA LEU A 423 18.96 15.43 2.62
C LEU A 423 17.58 14.93 3.09
N ALA A 424 16.50 15.42 2.46
CA ALA A 424 15.14 15.05 2.84
C ALA A 424 14.88 13.55 2.70
N LEU A 425 15.31 12.96 1.59
CA LEU A 425 15.20 11.52 1.32
C LEU A 425 16.02 10.71 2.33
N ALA A 426 17.29 11.12 2.59
CA ALA A 426 18.16 10.42 3.53
C ALA A 426 17.64 10.43 4.97
N VAL A 427 17.17 11.59 5.46
CA VAL A 427 16.65 11.74 6.82
C VAL A 427 15.45 10.84 7.05
N VAL A 428 14.48 10.84 6.14
CA VAL A 428 13.28 10.01 6.28
C VAL A 428 13.63 8.52 6.16
N ALA A 429 14.48 8.15 5.23
CA ALA A 429 14.89 6.75 5.07
C ALA A 429 15.66 6.22 6.31
N CYS A 430 16.57 7.02 6.89
CA CYS A 430 17.28 6.67 8.13
C CYS A 430 16.30 6.52 9.30
N PHE A 431 15.41 7.50 9.50
CA PHE A 431 14.37 7.43 10.54
C PHE A 431 13.54 6.15 10.41
N ALA A 432 13.04 5.85 9.21
CA ALA A 432 12.22 4.69 8.94
C ALA A 432 12.97 3.37 9.19
N ALA A 433 14.21 3.25 8.70
CA ALA A 433 15.04 2.05 8.90
C ALA A 433 15.28 1.77 10.39
N LEU A 434 15.63 2.80 11.16
CA LEU A 434 15.84 2.67 12.62
C LEU A 434 14.55 2.35 13.37
N LEU A 435 13.43 2.99 13.00
CA LEU A 435 12.12 2.71 13.60
C LEU A 435 11.71 1.25 13.35
N ILE A 436 11.84 0.76 12.11
CA ILE A 436 11.53 -0.64 11.74
C ILE A 436 12.42 -1.60 12.53
N ALA A 437 13.74 -1.37 12.54
CA ALA A 437 14.67 -2.24 13.26
C ALA A 437 14.33 -2.31 14.77
N THR A 438 14.01 -1.15 15.38
CA THR A 438 13.61 -1.07 16.79
C THR A 438 12.28 -1.79 17.04
N MET A 439 11.25 -1.54 16.24
CA MET A 439 9.95 -2.20 16.40
C MET A 439 10.07 -3.72 16.23
N MET A 440 10.83 -4.19 15.24
CA MET A 440 11.06 -5.60 15.03
C MET A 440 11.90 -6.23 16.15
N PHE A 441 12.83 -5.47 16.75
CA PHE A 441 13.59 -5.94 17.92
C PHE A 441 12.70 -6.12 19.15
N LEU A 442 11.79 -5.20 19.40
CA LEU A 442 10.86 -5.22 20.54
C LEU A 442 9.65 -6.14 20.34
N GLY A 443 9.31 -6.46 19.09
CA GLY A 443 8.09 -7.18 18.73
C GLY A 443 8.18 -8.71 18.88
N PRO A 444 7.04 -9.41 18.77
CA PRO A 444 6.99 -10.86 18.82
C PRO A 444 7.46 -11.52 17.51
N GLU A 445 8.04 -12.70 17.58
CA GLU A 445 8.25 -13.58 16.42
C GLU A 445 7.01 -14.48 16.24
N ALA A 446 6.49 -14.57 15.02
CA ALA A 446 5.27 -15.32 14.73
C ALA A 446 5.44 -16.36 13.61
N ARG A 447 6.64 -16.88 13.42
CA ARG A 447 6.95 -17.84 12.36
C ARG A 447 6.23 -19.19 12.56
N ASN A 448 5.68 -19.76 11.46
CA ASN A 448 5.07 -21.10 11.40
C ASN A 448 3.77 -21.28 12.19
N VAL A 449 3.01 -20.22 12.44
CA VAL A 449 1.70 -20.32 13.07
C VAL A 449 0.74 -21.11 12.17
N GLU A 450 0.08 -22.14 12.70
CA GLU A 450 -1.00 -22.85 12.01
C GLU A 450 -2.25 -21.95 11.97
N MET A 451 -2.57 -21.45 10.78
CA MET A 451 -3.79 -20.69 10.56
C MET A 451 -4.97 -21.68 10.44
N GLY A 452 -5.98 -21.55 11.30
CA GLY A 452 -7.15 -22.44 11.32
C GLY A 452 -7.40 -23.16 12.63
N ARG A 453 -6.40 -23.25 13.53
CA ARG A 453 -6.65 -23.61 14.92
C ARG A 453 -6.98 -22.35 15.72
N ALA A 454 -8.08 -22.39 16.51
CA ALA A 454 -8.30 -21.40 17.56
C ALA A 454 -7.03 -21.36 18.41
N ALA A 455 -6.46 -20.17 18.64
CA ALA A 455 -5.38 -20.04 19.61
C ALA A 455 -5.88 -20.67 20.93
N PRO A 456 -5.07 -21.51 21.62
CA PRO A 456 -5.44 -21.96 22.94
C PRO A 456 -5.73 -20.71 23.78
N ALA A 457 -6.87 -20.74 24.48
CA ALA A 457 -7.24 -19.69 25.41
C ALA A 457 -6.05 -19.55 26.37
N SER A 458 -5.33 -18.43 26.26
CA SER A 458 -4.32 -18.09 27.26
C SER A 458 -5.06 -17.82 28.56
N GLU A 459 -4.86 -18.69 29.52
CA GLU A 459 -5.23 -18.49 30.92
C GLU A 459 -4.74 -17.16 31.50
#